data_6f60e605268e4849025636eea40eff4a
#
_entry.id   6f60e605268e4849025636eea40eff4a
#
_cell.length_a   1.000
_cell.length_b   1.000
_cell.length_c   1.000
_cell.angle_alpha   90.00
_cell.angle_beta   90.00
_cell.angle_gamma   90.00
#
_symmetry.space_group_name_H-M   'P 1'
#
loop_
_entity.id
_entity.type
_entity.pdbx_description
1 polymer ?
#
loop_
_entity_poly.entity_id
_entity_poly.type
_entity_poly.pdbx_seq_one_letter_code
_entity_poly.pdbx_strand_id
1 'polypeptide(L)'
;RIANIVSLGFTPFIMTLTECAIQIVFNINLNHATGGNKDYTAALTVMLSALQLISLPLNGLGNGMQPFVSYNYGKGNAERLKQGIQYVTVIAFIFAVSIWSVSLAVPQMYAHIFSSSEAVTGIVKHYTPFFLMGSIMFFVQMTLQNINVALGQAKSALLLAVIRKVIILIPLCFVL
;
A
#
# COMPACT_ATOMS: atom_id res chain seq x y z
N ARG A 1 -18.93 -5.43 25.21
CA ARG A 1 -18.44 -4.15 24.62
C ARG A 1 -16.92 -4.18 24.38
N ILE A 2 -16.11 -4.63 25.34
CA ILE A 2 -14.63 -4.73 25.21
C ILE A 2 -14.24 -5.69 24.07
N ALA A 3 -14.87 -6.86 23.99
CA ALA A 3 -14.61 -7.83 22.94
C ALA A 3 -14.81 -7.28 21.51
N ASN A 4 -15.79 -6.40 21.30
CA ASN A 4 -16.01 -5.76 20.01
C ASN A 4 -14.91 -4.75 19.67
N ILE A 5 -14.40 -4.02 20.65
CA ILE A 5 -13.29 -3.07 20.47
C ILE A 5 -12.00 -3.84 20.12
N VAL A 6 -11.71 -4.91 20.84
CA VAL A 6 -10.55 -5.77 20.57
C VAL A 6 -10.65 -6.41 19.19
N SER A 7 -11.83 -6.90 18.80
CA SER A 7 -12.08 -7.47 17.46
C SER A 7 -11.87 -6.45 16.34
N LEU A 8 -12.24 -5.20 16.53
CA LEU A 8 -11.98 -4.12 15.56
C LEU A 8 -10.49 -3.81 15.45
N GLY A 9 -9.76 -3.80 16.56
CA GLY A 9 -8.31 -3.58 16.56
C GLY A 9 -7.52 -4.77 15.99
N PHE A 10 -8.05 -5.99 16.07
CA PHE A 10 -7.41 -7.18 15.54
C PHE A 10 -7.32 -7.19 14.00
N THR A 11 -8.28 -6.54 13.33
CA THR A 11 -8.28 -6.44 11.85
C THR A 11 -7.06 -5.71 11.29
N PRO A 12 -6.74 -4.46 11.69
CA PRO A 12 -5.56 -3.79 11.21
C PRO A 12 -4.26 -4.49 11.64
N PHE A 13 -4.24 -5.14 12.82
CA PHE A 13 -3.10 -5.94 13.25
C PHE A 13 -2.78 -7.08 12.27
N ILE A 14 -3.78 -7.90 11.93
CA ILE A 14 -3.60 -9.00 10.95
C ILE A 14 -3.20 -8.45 9.57
N MET A 15 -3.75 -7.31 9.16
CA MET A 15 -3.38 -6.67 7.90
C MET A 15 -1.90 -6.28 7.86
N THR A 16 -1.40 -5.67 8.92
CA THR A 16 0.02 -5.28 9.03
C THR A 16 0.92 -6.52 9.13
N LEU A 17 0.53 -7.53 9.92
CA LEU A 17 1.26 -8.80 10.00
C LEU A 17 1.41 -9.46 8.63
N THR A 18 0.34 -9.46 7.85
CA THR A 18 0.35 -10.01 6.47
C THR A 18 1.27 -9.20 5.55
N GLU A 19 1.35 -7.88 5.71
CA GLU A 19 2.29 -7.03 4.96
C GLU A 19 3.74 -7.36 5.28
N CYS A 20 4.07 -7.53 6.56
CA CYS A 20 5.41 -7.95 6.98
C CYS A 20 5.78 -9.32 6.41
N ALA A 21 4.84 -10.29 6.45
CA ALA A 21 5.07 -11.62 5.89
C ALA A 21 5.38 -11.58 4.38
N ILE A 22 4.63 -10.77 3.62
CA ILE A 22 4.88 -10.58 2.19
C ILE A 22 6.26 -9.98 1.92
N GLN A 23 6.67 -8.97 2.69
CA GLN A 23 8.00 -8.36 2.54
C GLN A 23 9.12 -9.38 2.81
N ILE A 24 8.95 -10.25 3.80
CA ILE A 24 9.90 -11.32 4.09
C ILE A 24 9.99 -12.31 2.92
N VAL A 25 8.84 -12.79 2.42
CA VAL A 25 8.79 -13.72 1.28
C VAL A 25 9.42 -13.10 0.03
N PHE A 26 9.12 -11.83 -0.22
CA PHE A 26 9.69 -11.11 -1.37
C PHE A 26 11.22 -10.97 -1.28
N ASN A 27 11.73 -10.64 -0.09
CA ASN A 27 13.18 -10.58 0.15
C ASN A 27 13.87 -11.94 -0.03
N ILE A 28 13.26 -13.02 0.46
CA ILE A 28 13.80 -14.37 0.30
C ILE A 28 13.87 -14.76 -1.18
N ASN A 29 12.79 -14.57 -1.92
CA ASN A 29 12.74 -14.90 -3.35
C ASN A 29 13.72 -14.07 -4.17
N LEU A 30 13.80 -12.76 -3.91
CA LEU A 30 14.76 -11.90 -4.58
C LEU A 30 16.20 -12.35 -4.31
N ASN A 31 16.50 -12.70 -3.07
CA ASN A 31 17.85 -13.18 -2.70
C ASN A 31 18.19 -14.50 -3.41
N HIS A 32 17.23 -15.42 -3.56
CA HIS A 32 17.39 -16.64 -4.34
C HIS A 32 17.57 -16.35 -5.83
N ALA A 33 16.73 -15.50 -6.42
CA ALA A 33 16.77 -15.18 -7.84
C ALA A 33 18.05 -14.44 -8.27
N THR A 34 18.61 -13.61 -7.38
CA THR A 34 19.81 -12.80 -7.64
C THR A 34 21.11 -13.45 -7.19
N GLY A 35 21.06 -14.70 -6.73
CA GLY A 35 22.24 -15.42 -6.23
C GLY A 35 22.90 -14.77 -5.02
N GLY A 36 22.12 -14.06 -4.19
CA GLY A 36 22.62 -13.39 -2.99
C GLY A 36 23.27 -12.02 -3.23
N ASN A 37 23.06 -11.41 -4.40
CA ASN A 37 23.60 -10.08 -4.69
C ASN A 37 22.91 -9.01 -3.83
N LYS A 38 23.68 -8.37 -2.95
CA LYS A 38 23.22 -7.38 -1.99
C LYS A 38 22.70 -6.09 -2.63
N ASP A 39 23.15 -5.75 -3.84
CA ASP A 39 22.73 -4.52 -4.53
C ASP A 39 21.25 -4.56 -4.91
N TYR A 40 20.74 -5.73 -5.33
CA TYR A 40 19.31 -5.90 -5.63
C TYR A 40 18.44 -5.83 -4.36
N THR A 41 18.92 -6.41 -3.26
CA THR A 41 18.21 -6.32 -1.97
C THR A 41 18.20 -4.88 -1.45
N ALA A 42 19.31 -4.15 -1.60
CA ALA A 42 19.39 -2.73 -1.27
C ALA A 42 18.46 -1.90 -2.15
N ALA A 43 18.43 -2.15 -3.47
CA ALA A 43 17.53 -1.47 -4.39
C ALA A 43 16.05 -1.72 -4.06
N LEU A 44 15.68 -2.95 -3.72
CA LEU A 44 14.32 -3.27 -3.24
C LEU A 44 13.99 -2.48 -1.98
N THR A 45 14.90 -2.39 -1.02
CA THR A 45 14.69 -1.63 0.22
C THR A 45 14.44 -0.16 -0.08
N VAL A 46 15.20 0.43 -1.01
CA VAL A 46 14.99 1.82 -1.47
C VAL A 46 13.59 1.98 -2.09
N MET A 47 13.17 1.09 -2.97
CA MET A 47 11.86 1.14 -3.61
C MET A 47 10.72 0.97 -2.61
N LEU A 48 10.85 0.08 -1.63
CA LEU A 48 9.88 -0.11 -0.55
C LEU A 48 9.81 1.13 0.37
N SER A 49 10.95 1.75 0.67
CA SER A 49 11.01 2.98 1.46
C SER A 49 10.35 4.15 0.74
N ALA A 50 10.56 4.27 -0.56
CA ALA A 50 9.88 5.24 -1.41
C ALA A 50 8.36 5.01 -1.40
N LEU A 51 7.91 3.77 -1.58
CA LEU A 51 6.49 3.40 -1.51
C LEU A 51 5.88 3.76 -0.15
N GLN A 52 6.60 3.52 0.94
CA GLN A 52 6.15 3.84 2.29
C GLN A 52 6.03 5.35 2.50
N LEU A 53 7.01 6.13 2.05
CA LEU A 53 6.96 7.60 2.10
C LEU A 53 5.74 8.16 1.35
N ILE A 54 5.46 7.61 0.16
CA ILE A 54 4.32 8.01 -0.67
C ILE A 54 3.00 7.60 -0.02
N SER A 55 2.95 6.47 0.66
CA SER A 55 1.72 5.96 1.29
C SER A 55 1.31 6.74 2.55
N LEU A 56 2.23 7.44 3.22
CA LEU A 56 1.94 8.19 4.45
C LEU A 56 0.84 9.26 4.28
N PRO A 57 0.87 10.16 3.27
CA PRO A 57 -0.19 11.14 3.06
C PRO A 57 -1.54 10.48 2.74
N LEU A 58 -1.52 9.38 1.99
CA LEU A 58 -2.74 8.65 1.62
C LEU A 58 -3.35 7.91 2.81
N ASN A 59 -2.51 7.38 3.71
CA ASN A 59 -2.97 6.85 4.99
C ASN A 59 -3.60 7.95 5.85
N GLY A 60 -2.99 9.13 5.89
CA GLY A 60 -3.54 10.29 6.57
C GLY A 60 -4.91 10.68 6.02
N LEU A 61 -5.05 10.71 4.70
CA LEU A 61 -6.32 10.98 4.02
C LEU A 61 -7.38 9.92 4.37
N GLY A 62 -7.04 8.63 4.30
CA GLY A 62 -7.92 7.53 4.64
C GLY A 62 -8.37 7.56 6.10
N ASN A 63 -7.45 7.80 7.03
CA ASN A 63 -7.76 7.91 8.46
C ASN A 63 -8.60 9.16 8.77
N GLY A 64 -8.32 10.29 8.12
CA GLY A 64 -9.11 11.52 8.27
C GLY A 64 -10.55 11.37 7.79
N MET A 65 -10.80 10.49 6.82
CA MET A 65 -12.14 10.19 6.31
C MET A 65 -12.97 9.26 7.21
N GLN A 66 -12.33 8.47 8.08
CA GLN A 66 -13.05 7.50 8.93
C GLN A 66 -14.17 8.14 9.75
N PRO A 67 -13.98 9.25 10.50
CA PRO A 67 -15.05 9.88 11.27
C PRO A 67 -16.19 10.41 10.38
N PHE A 68 -15.87 10.97 9.20
CA PHE A 68 -16.87 11.43 8.24
C PHE A 68 -17.74 10.28 7.73
N VAL A 69 -17.12 9.17 7.35
CA VAL A 69 -17.78 7.95 6.86
C VAL A 69 -18.68 7.38 7.96
N SER A 70 -18.14 7.17 9.16
CA SER A 70 -18.88 6.58 10.29
C SER A 70 -20.08 7.45 10.70
N TYR A 71 -19.92 8.78 10.71
CA TYR A 71 -20.99 9.70 11.07
C TYR A 71 -22.14 9.70 10.04
N ASN A 72 -21.84 9.82 8.75
CA ASN A 72 -22.85 9.83 7.70
C ASN A 72 -23.54 8.47 7.54
N TYR A 73 -22.80 7.38 7.74
CA TYR A 73 -23.35 6.04 7.79
C TYR A 73 -24.34 5.86 8.94
N GLY A 74 -23.97 6.31 10.15
CA GLY A 74 -24.84 6.26 11.33
C GLY A 74 -26.09 7.11 11.20
N LYS A 75 -26.04 8.22 10.44
CA LYS A 75 -27.20 9.07 10.11
C LYS A 75 -28.09 8.52 8.99
N GLY A 76 -27.68 7.48 8.30
CA GLY A 76 -28.38 6.96 7.11
C GLY A 76 -28.29 7.89 5.89
N ASN A 77 -27.34 8.86 5.87
CA ASN A 77 -27.17 9.78 4.75
C ASN A 77 -26.28 9.17 3.65
N ALA A 78 -26.89 8.26 2.88
CA ALA A 78 -26.19 7.51 1.84
C ALA A 78 -25.63 8.40 0.72
N GLU A 79 -26.29 9.51 0.42
CA GLU A 79 -25.86 10.42 -0.66
C GLU A 79 -24.58 11.14 -0.30
N ARG A 80 -24.50 11.75 0.89
CA ARG A 80 -23.28 12.40 1.39
C ARG A 80 -22.13 11.39 1.57
N LEU A 81 -22.45 10.19 2.04
CA LEU A 81 -21.48 9.11 2.19
C LEU A 81 -20.86 8.76 0.83
N LYS A 82 -21.70 8.55 -0.20
CA LYS A 82 -21.24 8.24 -1.56
C LYS A 82 -20.38 9.36 -2.15
N GLN A 83 -20.80 10.60 -2.01
CA GLN A 83 -20.04 11.76 -2.47
C GLN A 83 -18.66 11.84 -1.80
N GLY A 84 -18.60 11.68 -0.47
CA GLY A 84 -17.34 11.71 0.27
C GLY A 84 -16.39 10.60 -0.17
N ILE A 85 -16.88 9.37 -0.35
CA ILE A 85 -16.09 8.25 -0.85
C ILE A 85 -15.55 8.55 -2.26
N GLN A 86 -16.38 9.09 -3.15
CA GLN A 86 -15.96 9.46 -4.50
C GLN A 86 -14.86 10.51 -4.49
N TYR A 87 -15.02 11.60 -3.72
CA TYR A 87 -13.99 12.65 -3.64
C TYR A 87 -12.66 12.12 -3.13
N VAL A 88 -12.66 11.32 -2.06
CA VAL A 88 -11.42 10.77 -1.52
C VAL A 88 -10.77 9.80 -2.49
N THR A 89 -11.55 8.97 -3.17
CA THR A 89 -11.01 8.04 -4.18
C THR A 89 -10.38 8.80 -5.34
N VAL A 90 -11.03 9.86 -5.83
CA VAL A 90 -10.49 10.71 -6.90
C VAL A 90 -9.21 11.42 -6.46
N ILE A 91 -9.18 11.98 -5.26
CA ILE A 91 -7.99 12.64 -4.71
C ILE A 91 -6.84 11.64 -4.58
N ALA A 92 -7.11 10.45 -4.03
CA ALA A 92 -6.10 9.39 -3.90
C ALA A 92 -5.57 8.95 -5.27
N PHE A 93 -6.44 8.83 -6.27
CA PHE A 93 -6.05 8.46 -7.63
C PHE A 93 -5.19 9.54 -8.29
N ILE A 94 -5.61 10.80 -8.23
CA ILE A 94 -4.84 11.95 -8.76
C ILE A 94 -3.46 12.01 -8.10
N PHE A 95 -3.41 11.87 -6.78
CA PHE A 95 -2.15 11.86 -6.04
C PHE A 95 -1.24 10.71 -6.49
N ALA A 96 -1.77 9.49 -6.60
CA ALA A 96 -1.01 8.32 -7.04
C ALA A 96 -0.45 8.49 -8.47
N VAL A 97 -1.28 8.99 -9.39
CA VAL A 97 -0.86 9.26 -10.77
C VAL A 97 0.19 10.38 -10.83
N SER A 98 0.03 11.43 -10.03
CA SER A 98 1.01 12.53 -9.97
C SER A 98 2.39 12.02 -9.51
N ILE A 99 2.43 11.23 -8.45
CA ILE A 99 3.66 10.62 -7.95
C ILE A 99 4.29 9.69 -9.00
N TRP A 100 3.49 8.86 -9.65
CA TRP A 100 3.99 8.00 -10.72
C TRP A 100 4.58 8.80 -11.88
N SER A 101 3.91 9.90 -12.29
CA SER A 101 4.41 10.80 -13.34
C SER A 101 5.73 11.45 -12.96
N VAL A 102 5.88 11.90 -11.71
CA VAL A 102 7.15 12.43 -11.18
C VAL A 102 8.24 11.35 -11.20
N SER A 103 7.89 10.12 -10.87
CA SER A 103 8.83 8.99 -10.87
C SER A 103 9.32 8.63 -12.27
N LEU A 104 8.49 8.83 -13.29
CA LEU A 104 8.91 8.69 -14.69
C LEU A 104 9.85 9.83 -15.12
N ALA A 105 9.58 11.06 -14.68
CA ALA A 105 10.39 12.22 -15.03
C ALA A 105 11.76 12.21 -14.34
N VAL A 106 11.84 11.78 -13.08
CA VAL A 106 13.06 11.79 -12.28
C VAL A 106 13.22 10.45 -11.51
N PRO A 107 13.48 9.35 -12.21
CA PRO A 107 13.57 8.02 -11.58
C PRO A 107 14.74 7.90 -10.59
N GLN A 108 15.76 8.74 -10.72
CA GLN A 108 16.94 8.74 -9.84
C GLN A 108 16.67 9.42 -8.49
N MET A 109 15.58 10.18 -8.34
CA MET A 109 15.29 10.95 -7.12
C MET A 109 15.27 10.07 -5.87
N TYR A 110 14.63 8.91 -5.96
CA TYR A 110 14.53 7.98 -4.82
C TYR A 110 15.90 7.36 -4.48
N ALA A 111 16.71 7.05 -5.48
CA ALA A 111 18.05 6.51 -5.25
C ALA A 111 18.94 7.54 -4.54
N HIS A 112 18.93 8.79 -4.97
CA HIS A 112 19.71 9.86 -4.35
C HIS A 112 19.27 10.17 -2.91
N ILE A 113 17.99 10.00 -2.59
CA ILE A 113 17.47 10.21 -1.22
C ILE A 113 17.89 9.06 -0.29
N PHE A 114 17.86 7.82 -0.78
CA PHE A 114 17.98 6.63 0.07
C PHE A 114 19.29 5.86 -0.10
N SER A 115 20.09 6.11 -1.14
CA SER A 115 21.33 5.37 -1.42
C SER A 115 22.38 6.26 -2.07
N SER A 116 23.65 6.02 -1.70
CA SER A 116 24.82 6.68 -2.30
C SER A 116 25.57 5.77 -3.28
N SER A 117 25.16 4.51 -3.46
CA SER A 117 25.82 3.55 -4.35
C SER A 117 25.35 3.71 -5.79
N GLU A 118 26.29 3.85 -6.73
CA GLU A 118 25.97 3.95 -8.17
C GLU A 118 25.34 2.67 -8.71
N ALA A 119 25.75 1.50 -8.25
CA ALA A 119 25.19 0.21 -8.66
C ALA A 119 23.71 0.12 -8.27
N VAL A 120 23.36 0.47 -7.02
CA VAL A 120 21.97 0.51 -6.53
C VAL A 120 21.15 1.55 -7.30
N THR A 121 21.73 2.72 -7.58
CA THR A 121 21.07 3.78 -8.35
C THR A 121 20.69 3.33 -9.75
N GLY A 122 21.53 2.58 -10.43
CA GLY A 122 21.26 2.01 -11.75
C GLY A 122 20.06 1.05 -11.72
N ILE A 123 20.01 0.16 -10.74
CA ILE A 123 18.91 -0.80 -10.55
C ILE A 123 17.60 -0.05 -10.23
N VAL A 124 17.64 0.87 -9.28
CA VAL A 124 16.46 1.67 -8.88
C VAL A 124 15.92 2.46 -10.06
N LYS A 125 16.77 3.13 -10.84
CA LYS A 125 16.38 3.89 -12.04
C LYS A 125 15.59 3.04 -13.03
N HIS A 126 16.03 1.80 -13.24
CA HIS A 126 15.41 0.89 -14.21
C HIS A 126 14.07 0.32 -13.74
N TYR A 127 13.98 -0.10 -12.47
CA TYR A 127 12.82 -0.84 -11.96
C TYR A 127 11.75 0.03 -11.28
N THR A 128 12.10 1.22 -10.77
CA THR A 128 11.16 2.09 -10.04
C THR A 128 9.92 2.47 -10.85
N PRO A 129 9.98 2.83 -12.14
CA PRO A 129 8.79 3.20 -12.90
C PRO A 129 7.78 2.03 -13.00
N PHE A 130 8.28 0.80 -13.20
CA PHE A 130 7.43 -0.40 -13.26
C PHE A 130 6.85 -0.75 -11.90
N PHE A 131 7.67 -0.67 -10.85
CA PHE A 131 7.25 -0.92 -9.48
C PHE A 131 6.15 0.05 -9.02
N LEU A 132 6.32 1.34 -9.30
CA LEU A 132 5.33 2.36 -8.92
C LEU A 132 4.08 2.35 -9.81
N MET A 133 4.13 1.85 -11.04
CA MET A 133 2.94 1.63 -11.86
C MET A 133 1.95 0.68 -11.16
N GLY A 134 2.44 -0.42 -10.63
CA GLY A 134 1.62 -1.35 -9.82
C GLY A 134 1.07 -0.70 -8.53
N SER A 135 1.77 0.28 -7.98
CA SER A 135 1.37 0.96 -6.75
C SER A 135 0.15 1.86 -6.90
N ILE A 136 -0.20 2.33 -8.10
CA ILE A 136 -1.39 3.16 -8.33
C ILE A 136 -2.66 2.44 -7.85
N MET A 137 -2.83 1.19 -8.27
CA MET A 137 -3.96 0.36 -7.83
C MET A 137 -3.91 0.06 -6.32
N PHE A 138 -2.70 -0.12 -5.79
CA PHE A 138 -2.49 -0.33 -4.36
C PHE A 138 -2.97 0.87 -3.52
N PHE A 139 -2.66 2.09 -3.92
CA PHE A 139 -3.05 3.30 -3.19
C PHE A 139 -4.56 3.53 -3.18
N VAL A 140 -5.21 3.38 -4.33
CA VAL A 140 -6.68 3.47 -4.42
C VAL A 140 -7.33 2.44 -3.52
N GLN A 141 -6.85 1.21 -3.56
CA GLN A 141 -7.39 0.16 -2.74
C GLN A 141 -7.14 0.38 -1.24
N MET A 142 -5.98 0.89 -0.84
CA MET A 142 -5.69 1.21 0.56
C MET A 142 -6.69 2.24 1.12
N THR A 143 -7.02 3.25 0.33
CA THR A 143 -8.04 4.25 0.69
C THR A 143 -9.41 3.60 0.87
N LEU A 144 -9.85 2.77 -0.06
CA LEU A 144 -11.12 2.04 0.03
C LEU A 144 -11.17 1.05 1.20
N GLN A 145 -10.05 0.44 1.54
CA GLN A 145 -9.93 -0.46 2.69
C GLN A 145 -10.17 0.27 4.01
N ASN A 146 -9.61 1.48 4.18
CA ASN A 146 -9.86 2.31 5.36
C ASN A 146 -11.33 2.71 5.48
N ILE A 147 -12.01 2.96 4.35
CA ILE A 147 -13.45 3.24 4.31
C ILE A 147 -14.27 2.02 4.76
N ASN A 148 -13.92 0.81 4.31
CA ASN A 148 -14.61 -0.42 4.73
C ASN A 148 -14.46 -0.66 6.24
N VAL A 149 -13.30 -0.37 6.82
CA VAL A 149 -13.09 -0.42 8.28
C VAL A 149 -13.99 0.60 8.99
N ALA A 150 -14.10 1.83 8.47
CA ALA A 150 -14.95 2.88 9.01
C ALA A 150 -16.45 2.56 8.97
N LEU A 151 -16.88 1.76 7.99
CA LEU A 151 -18.26 1.25 7.88
C LEU A 151 -18.56 0.10 8.85
N GLY A 152 -17.60 -0.31 9.68
CA GLY A 152 -17.74 -1.44 10.59
C GLY A 152 -17.69 -2.81 9.91
N GLN A 153 -17.39 -2.88 8.61
CA GLN A 153 -17.27 -4.12 7.84
C GLN A 153 -15.85 -4.71 7.92
N ALA A 154 -15.27 -4.69 9.12
CA ALA A 154 -13.90 -5.13 9.38
C ALA A 154 -13.63 -6.58 8.93
N LYS A 155 -14.62 -7.48 9.10
CA LYS A 155 -14.49 -8.88 8.67
C LYS A 155 -14.37 -9.03 7.16
N SER A 156 -15.19 -8.31 6.40
CA SER A 156 -15.14 -8.32 4.93
C SER A 156 -13.85 -7.70 4.40
N ALA A 157 -13.42 -6.59 5.01
CA ALA A 157 -12.15 -5.95 4.68
C ALA A 157 -10.95 -6.86 4.95
N LEU A 158 -10.95 -7.57 6.08
CA LEU A 158 -9.92 -8.55 6.44
C LEU A 158 -9.91 -9.73 5.45
N LEU A 159 -11.07 -10.29 5.15
CA LEU A 159 -11.19 -11.43 4.23
C LEU A 159 -10.63 -11.08 2.84
N LEU A 160 -11.03 -9.93 2.29
CA LEU A 160 -10.55 -9.44 1.01
C LEU A 160 -9.03 -9.18 1.01
N ALA A 161 -8.51 -8.61 2.11
CA ALA A 161 -7.08 -8.37 2.26
C ALA A 161 -6.27 -9.68 2.31
N VAL A 162 -6.73 -10.67 3.08
CA VAL A 162 -6.08 -11.99 3.22
C VAL A 162 -6.13 -12.76 1.91
N ILE A 163 -7.29 -12.86 1.26
CA ILE A 163 -7.44 -13.55 -0.03
C ILE A 163 -6.45 -12.98 -1.04
N ARG A 164 -6.43 -11.66 -1.20
CA ARG A 164 -5.55 -11.03 -2.17
C ARG A 164 -4.07 -11.19 -1.84
N LYS A 165 -3.70 -10.94 -0.59
CA LYS A 165 -2.30 -10.92 -0.17
C LYS A 165 -1.72 -12.32 -0.01
N VAL A 166 -2.45 -13.23 0.62
CA VAL A 166 -1.96 -14.57 0.95
C VAL A 166 -2.22 -15.55 -0.20
N ILE A 167 -3.43 -15.56 -0.76
CA ILE A 167 -3.82 -16.57 -1.74
C ILE A 167 -3.33 -16.22 -3.15
N ILE A 168 -3.28 -14.92 -3.50
CA ILE A 168 -2.88 -14.50 -4.85
C ILE A 168 -1.40 -14.10 -4.89
N LEU A 169 -0.97 -13.21 -4.02
CA LEU A 169 0.35 -12.59 -4.11
C LEU A 169 1.49 -13.56 -3.71
N ILE A 170 1.34 -14.30 -2.63
CA ILE A 170 2.39 -15.23 -2.17
C ILE A 170 2.65 -16.33 -3.20
N PRO A 171 1.67 -17.08 -3.72
CA PRO A 171 1.94 -18.07 -4.78
C PRO A 171 2.51 -17.44 -6.05
N LEU A 172 2.06 -16.24 -6.43
CA LEU A 172 2.59 -15.54 -7.59
C LEU A 172 4.06 -15.19 -7.43
N CYS A 173 4.50 -14.81 -6.22
CA CYS A 173 5.91 -14.57 -5.92
C CYS A 173 6.80 -15.82 -5.99
N PHE A 174 6.23 -17.01 -5.89
CA PHE A 174 6.98 -18.27 -6.04
C PHE A 174 6.98 -18.81 -7.48
N VAL A 175 6.07 -18.36 -8.32
CA VAL A 175 5.95 -18.80 -9.73
C VAL A 175 6.75 -17.90 -10.67
N LEU A 176 6.93 -16.62 -10.32
CA LEU A 176 7.74 -15.63 -11.04
C LEU A 176 9.19 -15.63 -10.57
#